data_33f43456afc962021892e116f5c6bbbb
#
_entry.id   33f43456afc962021892e116f5c6bbbb
#
_cell.length_a   1.000
_cell.length_b   1.000
_cell.length_c   1.000
_cell.angle_alpha   90.00
_cell.angle_beta   90.00
_cell.angle_gamma   90.00
#
_symmetry.space_group_name_H-M   'P 1'
#
loop_
_entity.id
_entity.type
_entity.pdbx_description
1 polymer ?
#
loop_
_entity_poly.entity_id
_entity_poly.type
_entity_poly.pdbx_seq_one_letter_code
_entity_poly.pdbx_strand_id
1 'polypeptide(L)'
;VWCHFPEDKQLKPGPKPRPALVVRVGEIESNPAVAVAYGTSQRTTELHAGEFSITHADREAFALAGLSFDTKFDLSNIIELPYSERWFAVPPGAPHGQIPKLGLLHPTMMRRASAAYRAVASK
;
A
#
# COMPACT_ATOMS: atom_id res chain seq x y z
N VAL A 1 3.14 -3.59 -2.20
CA VAL A 1 2.82 -4.13 -3.53
C VAL A 1 2.57 -3.01 -4.53
N TRP A 2 2.69 -3.35 -5.79
CA TRP A 2 2.43 -2.43 -6.92
C TRP A 2 1.01 -2.69 -7.40
N CYS A 3 0.14 -1.73 -7.19
CA CYS A 3 -1.31 -1.94 -7.29
C CYS A 3 -1.99 -0.86 -8.12
N HIS A 4 -2.88 -1.27 -9.04
CA HIS A 4 -3.80 -0.37 -9.72
C HIS A 4 -4.97 -0.02 -8.81
N PHE A 5 -4.69 0.68 -7.73
CA PHE A 5 -5.69 1.03 -6.73
C PHE A 5 -6.82 1.85 -7.35
N PRO A 6 -8.10 1.54 -7.08
CA PRO A 6 -9.21 2.31 -7.62
C PRO A 6 -9.15 3.78 -7.20
N GLU A 7 -9.25 4.69 -8.14
CA GLU A 7 -9.15 6.13 -7.86
C GLU A 7 -10.52 6.78 -7.59
N ASP A 8 -11.59 6.09 -7.94
CA ASP A 8 -12.93 6.59 -7.73
C ASP A 8 -13.84 5.54 -7.09
N LYS A 9 -15.12 5.88 -6.91
CA LYS A 9 -16.10 4.97 -6.30
C LYS A 9 -16.51 3.81 -7.19
N GLN A 10 -16.12 3.83 -8.46
CA GLN A 10 -16.32 2.70 -9.36
C GLN A 10 -15.18 1.71 -9.14
N LEU A 11 -15.50 0.45 -8.91
CA LEU A 11 -14.50 -0.60 -8.71
C LEU A 11 -13.82 -0.96 -10.02
N LYS A 12 -13.01 -0.03 -10.52
CA LYS A 12 -12.17 -0.23 -11.70
C LYS A 12 -10.73 -0.02 -11.31
N PRO A 13 -9.80 -0.79 -11.89
CA PRO A 13 -8.38 -0.53 -11.67
C PRO A 13 -8.01 0.90 -12.05
N GLY A 14 -7.20 1.54 -11.21
CA GLY A 14 -6.65 2.85 -11.51
C GLY A 14 -5.74 2.79 -12.74
N PRO A 15 -5.55 3.92 -13.45
CA PRO A 15 -4.79 3.95 -14.70
C PRO A 15 -3.30 3.70 -14.52
N LYS A 16 -2.76 4.01 -13.34
CA LYS A 16 -1.35 3.82 -13.01
C LYS A 16 -1.21 2.98 -11.77
N PRO A 17 -0.28 1.99 -11.77
CA PRO A 17 0.02 1.30 -10.52
C PRO A 17 0.74 2.23 -9.56
N ARG A 18 0.47 2.06 -8.28
CA ARG A 18 1.06 2.82 -7.17
C ARG A 18 1.42 1.88 -6.05
N PRO A 19 2.32 2.28 -5.14
CA PRO A 19 2.54 1.50 -3.93
C PRO A 19 1.26 1.41 -3.11
N ALA A 20 0.96 0.21 -2.62
CA ALA A 20 -0.14 -0.03 -1.69
C ALA A 20 0.37 -0.95 -0.58
N LEU A 21 -0.15 -0.77 0.63
CA LEU A 21 0.23 -1.57 1.77
C LEU A 21 -0.73 -2.73 1.95
N VAL A 22 -0.21 -3.96 1.90
CA VAL A 22 -1.02 -5.14 2.21
C VAL A 22 -1.27 -5.17 3.72
N VAL A 23 -2.55 -5.11 4.11
CA VAL A 23 -2.95 -5.14 5.52
C VAL A 23 -3.54 -6.48 5.92
N ARG A 24 -4.04 -7.26 4.98
CA ARG A 24 -4.62 -8.57 5.23
C ARG A 24 -4.66 -9.39 3.94
N VAL A 25 -4.49 -10.69 4.06
CA VAL A 25 -4.73 -11.63 2.97
C VAL A 25 -5.98 -12.45 3.27
N GLY A 26 -6.70 -12.84 2.22
CA GLY A 26 -7.96 -13.56 2.37
C GLY A 26 -8.46 -14.12 1.06
N GLU A 27 -9.77 -14.27 0.95
CA GLU A 27 -10.42 -14.83 -0.21
C GLU A 27 -11.70 -14.07 -0.54
N ILE A 28 -12.00 -13.99 -1.84
CA ILE A 28 -13.29 -13.56 -2.37
C ILE A 28 -13.82 -14.73 -3.20
N GLU A 29 -14.96 -15.30 -2.80
CA GLU A 29 -15.57 -16.45 -3.50
C GLU A 29 -14.58 -17.59 -3.71
N SER A 30 -13.79 -17.91 -2.67
CA SER A 30 -12.76 -18.97 -2.66
C SER A 30 -11.53 -18.67 -3.53
N ASN A 31 -11.41 -17.48 -4.10
CA ASN A 31 -10.23 -17.05 -4.85
C ASN A 31 -9.36 -16.14 -4.01
N PRO A 32 -8.03 -16.20 -4.15
CA PRO A 32 -7.14 -15.35 -3.38
C PRO A 32 -7.46 -13.87 -3.53
N ALA A 33 -7.43 -13.15 -2.42
CA ALA A 33 -7.66 -11.71 -2.36
C ALA A 33 -6.74 -11.08 -1.33
N VAL A 34 -6.50 -9.78 -1.48
CA VAL A 34 -5.70 -9.00 -0.53
C VAL A 34 -6.41 -7.70 -0.21
N ALA A 35 -6.39 -7.32 1.07
CA ALA A 35 -6.84 -6.00 1.50
C ALA A 35 -5.63 -5.08 1.49
N VAL A 36 -5.74 -3.97 0.79
CA VAL A 36 -4.66 -3.01 0.60
C VAL A 36 -5.08 -1.62 1.00
N ALA A 37 -4.14 -0.88 1.60
CA ALA A 37 -4.31 0.53 1.93
C ALA A 37 -3.72 1.38 0.81
N TYR A 38 -4.41 2.46 0.48
CA TYR A 38 -4.00 3.40 -0.56
C TYR A 38 -2.65 4.03 -0.23
N GLY A 39 -1.76 4.10 -1.23
CA GLY A 39 -0.47 4.76 -1.14
C GLY A 39 -0.36 5.88 -2.17
N THR A 40 0.30 6.98 -1.80
CA THR A 40 0.52 8.12 -2.69
C THR A 40 1.84 8.81 -2.37
N SER A 41 2.48 9.35 -3.41
CA SER A 41 3.65 10.21 -3.25
C SER A 41 3.28 11.69 -3.17
N GLN A 42 1.98 12.01 -3.17
CA GLN A 42 1.49 13.39 -3.08
C GLN A 42 1.31 13.80 -1.62
N ARG A 43 1.70 15.03 -1.30
CA ARG A 43 1.48 15.65 0.02
C ARG A 43 1.93 14.77 1.19
N THR A 44 3.12 14.19 1.07
CA THR A 44 3.63 13.23 2.06
C THR A 44 3.96 13.86 3.41
N THR A 45 4.04 15.19 3.49
CA THR A 45 4.27 15.93 4.74
C THR A 45 2.96 16.35 5.42
N GLU A 46 1.81 16.20 4.75
CA GLU A 46 0.50 16.52 5.29
C GLU A 46 -0.20 15.23 5.67
N LEU A 47 -0.13 14.83 6.93
CA LEU A 47 -0.73 13.58 7.38
C LEU A 47 -2.07 13.84 8.07
N HIS A 48 -3.12 13.20 7.55
CA HIS A 48 -4.44 13.17 8.18
C HIS A 48 -4.56 11.92 9.07
N ALA A 49 -5.63 11.87 9.87
CA ALA A 49 -5.90 10.68 10.68
C ALA A 49 -5.96 9.43 9.80
N GLY A 50 -5.27 8.38 10.20
CA GLY A 50 -5.17 7.15 9.42
C GLY A 50 -4.00 7.10 8.45
N GLU A 51 -3.28 8.21 8.27
CA GLU A 51 -2.13 8.26 7.37
C GLU A 51 -0.81 8.14 8.13
N PHE A 52 0.16 7.45 7.51
CA PHE A 52 1.56 7.48 7.95
C PHE A 52 2.45 7.49 6.72
N SER A 53 3.65 8.04 6.87
CA SER A 53 4.59 8.15 5.76
C SER A 53 5.83 7.30 5.98
N ILE A 54 6.43 6.88 4.86
CA ILE A 54 7.77 6.31 4.81
C ILE A 54 8.53 7.16 3.82
N THR A 55 9.59 7.82 4.28
CA THR A 55 10.35 8.76 3.47
C THR A 55 11.80 8.31 3.34
N HIS A 56 12.55 8.95 2.44
CA HIS A 56 13.97 8.68 2.28
C HIS A 56 14.76 8.94 3.58
N ALA A 57 14.25 9.78 4.47
CA ALA A 57 14.85 9.99 5.79
C ALA A 57 14.77 8.76 6.69
N ASP A 58 13.87 7.83 6.41
CA ASP A 58 13.73 6.58 7.15
C ASP A 58 14.72 5.49 6.70
N ARG A 59 15.61 5.82 5.77
CA ARG A 59 16.76 5.02 5.33
C ARG A 59 16.44 3.55 5.05
N GLU A 60 16.78 2.64 5.98
CA GLU A 60 16.57 1.21 5.80
C GLU A 60 15.10 0.86 5.58
N ALA A 61 14.19 1.53 6.29
CA ALA A 61 12.76 1.28 6.14
C ALA A 61 12.27 1.67 4.74
N PHE A 62 12.77 2.78 4.20
CA PHE A 62 12.46 3.23 2.85
C PHE A 62 12.99 2.24 1.80
N ALA A 63 14.25 1.82 1.96
CA ALA A 63 14.87 0.85 1.06
C ALA A 63 14.19 -0.51 1.10
N LEU A 64 13.89 -1.01 2.32
CA LEU A 64 13.23 -2.30 2.50
C LEU A 64 11.83 -2.32 1.88
N ALA A 65 11.13 -1.21 1.93
CA ALA A 65 9.80 -1.09 1.32
C ALA A 65 9.86 -1.02 -0.22
N GLY A 66 11.04 -0.83 -0.79
CA GLY A 66 11.22 -0.77 -2.25
C GLY A 66 10.66 0.49 -2.87
N LEU A 67 10.54 1.56 -2.10
CA LEU A 67 9.96 2.81 -2.57
C LEU A 67 10.99 3.63 -3.36
N SER A 68 10.52 4.29 -4.42
CA SER A 68 11.33 5.22 -5.22
C SER A 68 11.12 6.67 -4.80
N PHE A 69 9.98 6.96 -4.15
CA PHE A 69 9.60 8.30 -3.70
C PHE A 69 9.06 8.21 -2.28
N ASP A 70 9.17 9.31 -1.55
CA ASP A 70 8.47 9.45 -0.28
C ASP A 70 7.01 9.11 -0.51
N THR A 71 6.44 8.28 0.35
CA THR A 71 5.09 7.74 0.17
C THR A 71 4.35 7.79 1.50
N LYS A 72 3.08 8.14 1.46
CA LYS A 72 2.19 7.97 2.61
C LYS A 72 1.13 6.93 2.28
N PHE A 73 0.71 6.19 3.30
CA PHE A 73 -0.34 5.19 3.19
C PHE A 73 -1.52 5.60 4.07
N ASP A 74 -2.73 5.37 3.56
CA ASP A 74 -3.96 5.78 4.22
C ASP A 74 -4.74 4.56 4.70
N LEU A 75 -4.70 4.31 6.01
CA LEU A 75 -5.38 3.17 6.63
C LEU A 75 -6.88 3.43 6.85
N SER A 76 -7.38 4.61 6.49
CA SER A 76 -8.82 4.86 6.38
C SER A 76 -9.36 4.50 4.99
N ASN A 77 -8.47 4.20 4.04
CA ASN A 77 -8.83 3.86 2.65
C ASN A 77 -8.27 2.48 2.31
N ILE A 78 -8.93 1.45 2.83
CA ILE A 78 -8.56 0.04 2.63
C ILE A 78 -9.63 -0.61 1.76
N ILE A 79 -9.19 -1.37 0.76
CA ILE A 79 -10.08 -2.13 -0.10
C ILE A 79 -9.56 -3.55 -0.27
N GLU A 80 -10.48 -4.52 -0.30
CA GLU A 80 -10.14 -5.89 -0.64
C GLU A 80 -10.28 -6.10 -2.14
N LEU A 81 -9.22 -6.57 -2.76
CA LEU A 81 -9.14 -6.77 -4.21
C LEU A 81 -8.78 -8.20 -4.55
N PRO A 82 -9.36 -8.77 -5.63
CA PRO A 82 -8.88 -10.05 -6.13
C PRO A 82 -7.40 -9.98 -6.46
N TYR A 83 -6.65 -11.01 -6.09
CA TYR A 83 -5.23 -11.09 -6.41
C TYR A 83 -5.07 -11.55 -7.85
N SER A 84 -5.02 -10.60 -8.78
CA SER A 84 -4.95 -10.86 -10.20
C SER A 84 -4.16 -9.75 -10.92
N GLU A 85 -3.78 -10.02 -12.16
CA GLU A 85 -3.06 -9.06 -13.00
C GLU A 85 -3.89 -7.83 -13.34
N ARG A 86 -5.20 -7.91 -13.21
CA ARG A 86 -6.07 -6.74 -13.39
C ARG A 86 -5.80 -5.64 -12.37
N TRP A 87 -5.48 -6.04 -11.12
CA TRP A 87 -5.33 -5.12 -9.99
C TRP A 87 -3.88 -4.92 -9.56
N PHE A 88 -3.01 -5.87 -9.89
CA PHE A 88 -1.62 -5.85 -9.44
C PHE A 88 -0.68 -6.01 -10.62
N ALA A 89 0.37 -5.19 -10.64
CA ALA A 89 1.38 -5.22 -11.69
C ALA A 89 2.75 -5.52 -11.11
N VAL A 90 3.64 -6.05 -11.92
CA VAL A 90 5.05 -6.25 -11.54
C VAL A 90 5.71 -4.87 -11.53
N PRO A 91 6.38 -4.50 -10.42
CA PRO A 91 7.08 -3.21 -10.35
C PRO A 91 8.20 -3.13 -11.40
N PRO A 92 8.58 -1.90 -11.82
CA PRO A 92 9.71 -1.70 -12.72
C PRO A 92 10.98 -2.36 -12.18
N GLY A 93 11.70 -3.07 -13.04
CA GLY A 93 12.90 -3.80 -12.64
C GLY A 93 12.64 -5.13 -11.96
N ALA A 94 11.39 -5.49 -11.73
CA ALA A 94 11.00 -6.77 -11.10
C ALA A 94 11.88 -7.13 -9.90
N PRO A 95 11.94 -6.28 -8.85
CA PRO A 95 12.91 -6.45 -7.75
C PRO A 95 12.78 -7.76 -6.99
N HIS A 96 11.62 -8.40 -7.05
CA HIS A 96 11.34 -9.68 -6.39
C HIS A 96 10.85 -10.73 -7.39
N GLY A 97 11.22 -10.61 -8.68
CA GLY A 97 10.76 -11.51 -9.74
C GLY A 97 9.43 -11.01 -10.34
N GLN A 98 8.72 -11.89 -11.01
CA GLN A 98 7.50 -11.56 -11.74
C GLN A 98 6.26 -11.56 -10.83
N ILE A 99 6.37 -10.88 -9.69
CA ILE A 99 5.28 -10.72 -8.71
C ILE A 99 5.13 -9.24 -8.36
N PRO A 100 3.97 -8.81 -7.83
CA PRO A 100 3.71 -7.39 -7.56
C PRO A 100 4.40 -6.85 -6.30
N LYS A 101 5.25 -7.63 -5.67
CA LYS A 101 5.94 -7.22 -4.45
C LYS A 101 6.93 -6.09 -4.72
N LEU A 102 6.79 -4.97 -4.00
CA LEU A 102 7.77 -3.90 -3.95
C LEU A 102 8.81 -4.15 -2.88
N GLY A 103 8.39 -4.60 -1.72
CA GLY A 103 9.26 -4.80 -0.58
C GLY A 103 8.48 -5.22 0.65
N LEU A 104 9.03 -4.93 1.81
CA LEU A 104 8.46 -5.29 3.10
C LEU A 104 8.31 -4.05 3.97
N LEU A 105 7.33 -4.08 4.87
CA LEU A 105 7.17 -3.05 5.89
C LEU A 105 8.19 -3.32 6.99
N HIS A 106 9.14 -2.40 7.17
CA HIS A 106 10.15 -2.51 8.20
C HIS A 106 9.51 -2.51 9.60
N PRO A 107 10.02 -3.32 10.55
CA PRO A 107 9.45 -3.36 11.91
C PRO A 107 9.32 -2.00 12.58
N THR A 108 10.24 -1.07 12.34
CA THR A 108 10.14 0.30 12.90
C THR A 108 8.93 1.07 12.38
N MET A 109 8.44 0.73 11.19
CA MET A 109 7.25 1.36 10.60
C MET A 109 5.95 0.77 11.14
N MET A 110 5.99 -0.40 11.78
CA MET A 110 4.81 -1.03 12.38
C MET A 110 4.17 -0.13 13.44
N ARG A 111 4.95 0.64 14.16
CA ARG A 111 4.43 1.59 15.16
C ARG A 111 3.63 2.69 14.49
N ARG A 112 4.15 3.25 13.39
CA ARG A 112 3.44 4.29 12.62
C ARG A 112 2.15 3.74 12.03
N ALA A 113 2.22 2.56 11.43
CA ALA A 113 1.05 1.90 10.86
C ALA A 113 0.00 1.60 11.91
N SER A 114 0.41 1.04 13.06
CA SER A 114 -0.51 0.72 14.16
C SER A 114 -1.16 1.97 14.74
N ALA A 115 -0.39 3.05 14.91
CA ALA A 115 -0.92 4.32 15.40
C ALA A 115 -1.94 4.91 14.43
N ALA A 116 -1.63 4.88 13.14
CA ALA A 116 -2.53 5.36 12.09
C ALA A 116 -3.82 4.54 12.06
N TYR A 117 -3.71 3.22 12.15
CA TYR A 117 -4.88 2.34 12.18
C TYR A 117 -5.78 2.63 13.38
N ARG A 118 -5.19 2.74 14.57
CA ARG A 118 -5.93 3.02 15.81
C ARG A 118 -6.65 4.38 15.75
N ALA A 119 -6.06 5.35 15.07
CA ALA A 119 -6.66 6.67 14.92
C ALA A 119 -8.00 6.65 14.17
N VAL A 120 -8.24 5.65 13.33
CA VAL A 120 -9.47 5.54 12.52
C VAL A 120 -10.33 4.34 12.90
N ALA A 121 -9.75 3.28 13.49
CA ALA A 121 -10.49 2.06 13.81
C ALA A 121 -11.45 2.22 14.99
N SER A 122 -11.23 3.21 15.85
CA SER A 122 -12.03 3.45 17.04
C SER A 122 -13.26 4.33 16.80
N LYS A 123 -13.52 4.68 15.56
CA LYS A 123 -14.66 5.53 15.19
C LYS A 123 -15.91 4.74 14.87
#